data_a4288117bf3233bc158fc586ffa42279
#
_entry.id   a4288117bf3233bc158fc586ffa42279
#
_cell.length_a   1.000
_cell.length_b   1.000
_cell.length_c   1.000
_cell.angle_alpha   90.00
_cell.angle_beta   90.00
_cell.angle_gamma   90.00
#
_symmetry.space_group_name_H-M   'P 1'
#
loop_
_entity.id
_entity.type
_entity.pdbx_description
1 polymer ?
#
loop_
_entity_poly.entity_id
_entity_poly.type
_entity_poly.pdbx_seq_one_letter_code
_entity_poly.pdbx_strand_id
1 'polypeptide(L)'
;MDAITIEMQVTVVPAEFDDIRTTSLVGYLDARFADLVARLGEPRRYDEAGFKIDAEWLLKDASGLLGALTVYNYKNGRNYNGAHAAPVEQITDWNVGGRGGASVALAKALFGAHFTAA
;
A
#
# COMPACT_ATOMS: atom_id res chain seq x y z
N MET A 1 7.98 -17.71 21.79
CA MET A 1 8.67 -16.53 21.35
C MET A 1 7.79 -15.37 21.04
N ASP A 2 6.99 -15.09 21.94
CA ASP A 2 5.94 -14.11 21.73
C ASP A 2 6.43 -12.68 21.76
N ALA A 3 7.58 -12.46 22.41
CA ALA A 3 8.17 -11.12 22.47
C ALA A 3 8.38 -10.54 21.08
N ILE A 4 8.83 -11.37 20.13
CA ILE A 4 9.06 -10.91 18.76
C ILE A 4 7.73 -10.51 18.11
N THR A 5 6.69 -11.30 18.32
CA THR A 5 5.38 -10.99 17.77
C THR A 5 4.86 -9.65 18.31
N ILE A 6 5.05 -9.40 19.59
CA ILE A 6 4.62 -8.15 20.21
C ILE A 6 5.37 -6.97 19.61
N GLU A 7 6.68 -7.12 19.40
CA GLU A 7 7.51 -6.06 18.84
C GLU A 7 7.13 -5.74 17.40
N MET A 8 6.54 -6.69 16.69
CA MET A 8 6.12 -6.48 15.31
C MET A 8 4.77 -5.81 15.21
N GLN A 9 4.09 -5.57 16.31
CA GLN A 9 2.82 -4.87 16.28
C GLN A 9 3.04 -3.41 15.97
N VAL A 10 2.40 -2.96 14.91
CA VAL A 10 2.40 -1.55 14.54
C VAL A 10 0.97 -1.08 14.36
N THR A 11 0.73 0.15 14.74
CA THR A 11 -0.55 0.80 14.50
C THR A 11 -0.38 1.77 13.36
N VAL A 12 -1.14 1.57 12.31
CA VAL A 12 -1.16 2.50 11.19
C VAL A 12 -2.46 3.30 11.21
N VAL A 13 -2.36 4.52 10.76
CA VAL A 13 -3.50 5.42 10.64
C VAL A 13 -3.51 6.00 9.23
N PRO A 14 -4.66 6.50 8.75
CA PRO A 14 -4.71 7.17 7.46
C PRO A 14 -3.73 8.34 7.41
N ALA A 15 -3.07 8.50 6.27
CA ALA A 15 -2.13 9.59 6.03
C ALA A 15 -2.74 10.58 5.03
N GLU A 16 -2.25 11.81 5.07
CA GLU A 16 -2.57 12.83 4.09
C GLU A 16 -1.54 12.85 2.98
N PHE A 17 -1.84 13.53 1.87
CA PHE A 17 -0.88 13.60 0.77
C PHE A 17 0.45 14.21 1.19
N ASP A 18 0.46 15.16 2.13
CA ASP A 18 1.70 15.74 2.63
C ASP A 18 2.59 14.71 3.32
N ASP A 19 1.99 13.72 3.97
CA ASP A 19 2.74 12.65 4.65
C ASP A 19 3.51 11.77 3.68
N ILE A 20 3.06 11.66 2.44
CA ILE A 20 3.67 10.80 1.42
C ILE A 20 4.51 11.56 0.40
N ARG A 21 4.73 12.84 0.60
CA ARG A 21 5.60 13.63 -0.29
C ARG A 21 7.00 13.03 -0.29
N THR A 22 7.63 13.06 -1.45
CA THR A 22 8.97 12.50 -1.64
C THR A 22 9.07 10.99 -1.43
N THR A 23 7.97 10.26 -1.37
CA THR A 23 8.02 8.80 -1.40
C THR A 23 8.41 8.31 -2.79
N SER A 24 9.01 7.14 -2.82
CA SER A 24 9.37 6.43 -4.05
C SER A 24 9.05 4.96 -3.88
N LEU A 25 9.14 4.20 -4.96
CA LEU A 25 8.89 2.77 -4.91
C LEU A 25 9.86 2.10 -3.95
N VAL A 26 9.35 1.36 -2.97
CA VAL A 26 10.17 0.60 -2.02
C VAL A 26 9.91 -0.90 -2.11
N GLY A 27 8.87 -1.32 -2.82
CA GLY A 27 8.59 -2.73 -2.96
C GLY A 27 7.26 -3.02 -3.64
N TYR A 28 6.91 -4.29 -3.58
CA TYR A 28 5.72 -4.83 -4.21
C TYR A 28 4.94 -5.66 -3.21
N LEU A 29 3.63 -5.74 -3.43
CA LEU A 29 2.73 -6.46 -2.56
C LEU A 29 1.87 -7.40 -3.39
N ASP A 30 1.85 -8.67 -3.00
CA ASP A 30 0.98 -9.68 -3.59
C ASP A 30 -0.15 -9.94 -2.59
N ALA A 31 -1.32 -9.37 -2.85
CA ALA A 31 -2.46 -9.47 -1.96
C ALA A 31 -3.76 -9.23 -2.72
N ARG A 32 -4.83 -9.88 -2.25
CA ARG A 32 -6.15 -9.65 -2.81
C ARG A 32 -6.70 -8.31 -2.30
N PHE A 33 -7.45 -7.63 -3.17
CA PHE A 33 -8.07 -6.36 -2.82
C PHE A 33 -8.90 -6.45 -1.53
N ALA A 34 -9.72 -7.51 -1.41
CA ALA A 34 -10.57 -7.71 -0.23
C ALA A 34 -9.76 -7.83 1.07
N ASP A 35 -8.60 -8.47 1.01
CA ASP A 35 -7.73 -8.61 2.18
C ASP A 35 -7.11 -7.27 2.56
N LEU A 36 -6.78 -6.45 1.58
CA LEU A 36 -6.26 -5.10 1.84
C LEU A 36 -7.34 -4.22 2.47
N VAL A 37 -8.58 -4.29 1.97
CA VAL A 37 -9.69 -3.55 2.56
C VAL A 37 -9.93 -3.99 4.00
N ALA A 38 -9.91 -5.30 4.25
CA ALA A 38 -10.13 -5.83 5.60
C ALA A 38 -9.07 -5.34 6.59
N ARG A 39 -7.83 -5.20 6.12
CA ARG A 39 -6.72 -4.80 6.99
C ARG A 39 -6.54 -3.28 7.08
N LEU A 40 -6.74 -2.57 5.98
CA LEU A 40 -6.38 -1.16 5.86
C LEU A 40 -7.59 -0.23 5.77
N GLY A 41 -8.79 -0.76 5.60
CA GLY A 41 -9.97 0.04 5.32
C GLY A 41 -10.14 0.31 3.84
N GLU A 42 -11.12 1.14 3.49
CA GLU A 42 -11.37 1.49 2.10
C GLU A 42 -10.26 2.39 1.56
N PRO A 43 -9.82 2.15 0.32
CA PRO A 43 -8.83 3.01 -0.31
C PRO A 43 -9.43 4.31 -0.83
N ARG A 44 -8.59 5.26 -1.19
CA ARG A 44 -8.97 6.31 -2.10
C ARG A 44 -9.21 5.68 -3.47
N ARG A 45 -10.27 6.12 -4.13
CA ARG A 45 -10.61 5.60 -5.46
C ARG A 45 -10.52 6.73 -6.46
N TYR A 46 -10.03 6.38 -7.64
CA TYR A 46 -9.91 7.31 -8.76
C TYR A 46 -10.67 6.75 -9.95
N ASP A 47 -11.43 7.60 -10.61
CA ASP A 47 -12.20 7.24 -11.79
C ASP A 47 -11.92 8.27 -12.88
N GLU A 48 -10.78 8.12 -13.54
CA GLU A 48 -10.32 9.06 -14.55
C GLU A 48 -9.59 8.30 -15.65
N ALA A 49 -10.12 8.35 -16.86
CA ALA A 49 -9.52 7.69 -18.01
C ALA A 49 -8.08 8.16 -18.23
N GLY A 50 -7.17 7.21 -18.38
CA GLY A 50 -5.75 7.48 -18.56
C GLY A 50 -4.97 7.62 -17.26
N PHE A 51 -5.64 7.68 -16.11
CA PHE A 51 -4.94 7.76 -14.83
C PHE A 51 -4.29 6.42 -14.49
N LYS A 52 -3.11 6.47 -13.91
CA LYS A 52 -2.30 5.26 -13.69
C LYS A 52 -2.75 4.43 -12.51
N ILE A 53 -3.55 5.00 -11.61
CA ILE A 53 -3.96 4.42 -10.34
C ILE A 53 -5.48 4.37 -10.29
N ASP A 54 -6.04 3.23 -9.83
CA ASP A 54 -7.47 3.09 -9.59
C ASP A 54 -7.80 3.20 -8.10
N ALA A 55 -6.92 2.67 -7.25
CA ALA A 55 -7.10 2.68 -5.81
C ALA A 55 -5.76 2.87 -5.11
N GLU A 56 -5.78 3.60 -4.02
CA GLU A 56 -4.58 3.91 -3.25
C GLU A 56 -4.89 4.00 -1.76
N TRP A 57 -4.07 3.37 -0.96
CA TRP A 57 -4.07 3.55 0.50
C TRP A 57 -2.88 4.42 0.87
N LEU A 58 -3.14 5.42 1.71
CA LEU A 58 -2.11 6.28 2.28
C LEU A 58 -2.10 6.03 3.77
N LEU A 59 -0.95 5.58 4.27
CA LEU A 59 -0.82 5.10 5.64
C LEU A 59 0.41 5.72 6.30
N LYS A 60 0.33 5.90 7.61
CA LYS A 60 1.52 6.23 8.39
C LYS A 60 1.50 5.46 9.70
N ASP A 61 2.69 5.19 10.21
CA ASP A 61 2.83 4.64 11.55
C ASP A 61 2.36 5.69 12.57
N ALA A 62 1.48 5.28 13.49
CA ALA A 62 0.89 6.20 14.45
C ALA A 62 1.93 6.87 15.34
N SER A 63 3.05 6.17 15.62
CA SER A 63 4.15 6.74 16.41
C SER A 63 5.03 7.70 15.61
N GLY A 64 4.98 7.63 14.28
CA GLY A 64 5.83 8.40 13.39
C GLY A 64 7.24 7.85 13.20
N LEU A 65 7.60 6.78 13.90
CA LEU A 65 8.98 6.24 13.85
C LEU A 65 9.28 5.54 12.52
N LEU A 66 8.31 4.84 11.97
CA LEU A 66 8.50 4.07 10.72
C LEU A 66 8.02 4.82 9.47
N GLY A 67 7.54 6.04 9.65
CA GLY A 67 7.18 6.90 8.53
C GLY A 67 5.86 6.52 7.86
N ALA A 68 5.79 6.76 6.55
CA ALA A 68 4.58 6.61 5.77
C ALA A 68 4.75 5.57 4.66
N LEU A 69 3.61 5.00 4.24
CA LEU A 69 3.54 4.09 3.11
C LEU A 69 2.39 4.49 2.22
N THR A 70 2.53 4.20 0.94
CA THR A 70 1.40 4.17 0.03
C THR A 70 1.32 2.79 -0.61
N VAL A 71 0.10 2.28 -0.80
CA VAL A 71 -0.15 1.03 -1.51
C VAL A 71 -1.09 1.37 -2.66
N TYR A 72 -0.70 1.05 -3.88
CA TYR A 72 -1.44 1.47 -5.06
C TYR A 72 -1.25 0.48 -6.21
N ASN A 73 -2.24 0.39 -7.08
CA ASN A 73 -2.07 -0.30 -8.35
C ASN A 73 -1.44 0.68 -9.36
N TYR A 74 -0.62 0.17 -10.26
CA TYR A 74 0.07 1.04 -11.21
C TYR A 74 -0.02 0.49 -12.62
N LYS A 75 -0.77 1.18 -13.47
CA LYS A 75 -0.95 0.87 -14.89
C LYS A 75 -1.56 -0.51 -15.18
N ASN A 76 -2.22 -1.13 -14.21
CA ASN A 76 -2.81 -2.46 -14.40
C ASN A 76 -4.33 -2.48 -14.21
N GLY A 77 -4.96 -1.32 -14.09
CA GLY A 77 -6.39 -1.20 -13.87
C GLY A 77 -7.12 -0.56 -15.05
N ARG A 78 -8.42 -0.34 -14.86
CA ARG A 78 -9.31 0.17 -15.92
C ARG A 78 -9.09 1.63 -16.26
N ASN A 79 -8.63 2.44 -15.32
CA ASN A 79 -8.35 3.84 -15.62
C ASN A 79 -7.30 3.97 -16.73
N TYR A 80 -6.24 3.19 -16.63
CA TYR A 80 -5.16 3.27 -17.61
C TYR A 80 -5.42 2.43 -18.87
N ASN A 81 -5.98 1.23 -18.70
CA ASN A 81 -6.10 0.25 -19.77
C ASN A 81 -7.49 0.16 -20.40
N GLY A 82 -8.49 0.82 -19.81
CA GLY A 82 -9.86 0.82 -20.31
C GLY A 82 -10.70 -0.33 -19.75
N ALA A 83 -11.94 -0.41 -20.24
CA ALA A 83 -12.97 -1.31 -19.70
C ALA A 83 -12.65 -2.79 -19.84
N HIS A 84 -11.69 -3.15 -20.70
CA HIS A 84 -11.29 -4.56 -20.89
C HIS A 84 -10.35 -5.06 -19.79
N ALA A 85 -9.75 -4.17 -19.03
CA ALA A 85 -8.89 -4.57 -17.93
C ALA A 85 -9.72 -5.12 -16.76
N ALA A 86 -9.05 -5.87 -15.86
CA ALA A 86 -9.71 -6.35 -14.66
C ALA A 86 -10.18 -5.19 -13.79
N PRO A 87 -11.35 -5.32 -13.14
CA PRO A 87 -11.74 -4.33 -12.14
C PRO A 87 -10.77 -4.34 -10.98
N VAL A 88 -10.69 -3.22 -10.26
CA VAL A 88 -9.73 -3.08 -9.17
C VAL A 88 -9.89 -4.16 -8.10
N GLU A 89 -11.10 -4.65 -7.91
CA GLU A 89 -11.40 -5.71 -6.95
C GLU A 89 -10.73 -7.05 -7.28
N GLN A 90 -10.22 -7.21 -8.48
CA GLN A 90 -9.54 -8.43 -8.93
C GLN A 90 -8.02 -8.25 -9.03
N ILE A 91 -7.51 -7.06 -8.76
CA ILE A 91 -6.07 -6.80 -8.80
C ILE A 91 -5.40 -7.43 -7.60
N THR A 92 -4.26 -8.10 -7.83
CA THR A 92 -3.44 -8.73 -6.79
C THR A 92 -2.02 -8.19 -6.76
N ASP A 93 -1.60 -7.45 -7.78
CA ASP A 93 -0.26 -6.86 -7.87
C ASP A 93 -0.31 -5.39 -7.49
N TRP A 94 0.34 -5.05 -6.41
CA TRP A 94 0.35 -3.69 -5.87
C TRP A 94 1.76 -3.17 -5.73
N ASN A 95 1.92 -1.88 -5.92
CA ASN A 95 3.17 -1.19 -5.64
C ASN A 95 3.11 -0.60 -4.23
N VAL A 96 4.27 -0.54 -3.59
CA VAL A 96 4.41 0.07 -2.28
C VAL A 96 5.41 1.21 -2.40
N GLY A 97 4.98 2.40 -2.04
CA GLY A 97 5.82 3.58 -1.99
C GLY A 97 6.18 3.94 -0.55
N GLY A 98 7.35 4.51 -0.36
CA GLY A 98 7.80 4.90 0.97
C GLY A 98 9.12 5.64 0.92
N ARG A 99 9.75 5.75 2.08
CA ARG A 99 11.04 6.44 2.24
C ARG A 99 12.02 5.52 2.92
N GLY A 100 12.84 4.84 2.13
CA GLY A 100 13.97 4.08 2.64
C GLY A 100 13.63 2.94 3.57
N GLY A 101 14.58 2.59 4.43
CA GLY A 101 14.51 1.42 5.28
C GLY A 101 13.39 1.42 6.31
N ALA A 102 13.01 2.59 6.83
CA ALA A 102 11.93 2.68 7.80
C ALA A 102 10.59 2.26 7.19
N SER A 103 10.32 2.69 5.96
CA SER A 103 9.11 2.30 5.25
C SER A 103 9.12 0.82 4.88
N VAL A 104 10.29 0.29 4.50
CA VAL A 104 10.44 -1.15 4.25
C VAL A 104 10.12 -1.95 5.52
N ALA A 105 10.63 -1.52 6.66
CA ALA A 105 10.36 -2.18 7.94
C ALA A 105 8.86 -2.15 8.27
N LEU A 106 8.20 -1.03 8.03
CA LEU A 106 6.77 -0.90 8.25
C LEU A 106 5.99 -1.85 7.33
N ALA A 107 6.35 -1.91 6.06
CA ALA A 107 5.70 -2.80 5.10
C ALA A 107 5.88 -4.27 5.50
N LYS A 108 7.07 -4.67 5.92
CA LYS A 108 7.32 -6.03 6.39
C LYS A 108 6.49 -6.37 7.62
N ALA A 109 6.37 -5.43 8.55
CA ALA A 109 5.57 -5.63 9.75
C ALA A 109 4.08 -5.79 9.43
N LEU A 110 3.57 -5.01 8.48
CA LEU A 110 2.15 -5.05 8.11
C LEU A 110 1.80 -6.26 7.24
N PHE A 111 2.64 -6.60 6.30
CA PHE A 111 2.27 -7.52 5.23
C PHE A 111 3.06 -8.84 5.24
N GLY A 112 4.12 -8.93 6.00
CA GLY A 112 4.90 -10.17 6.12
C GLY A 112 5.40 -10.66 4.77
N ALA A 113 5.19 -11.94 4.50
CA ALA A 113 5.67 -12.59 3.29
C ALA A 113 5.00 -12.10 2.00
N HIS A 114 3.90 -11.37 2.09
CA HIS A 114 3.24 -10.79 0.91
C HIS A 114 4.03 -9.60 0.34
N PHE A 115 4.91 -9.01 1.11
CA PHE A 115 5.72 -7.87 0.70
C PHE A 115 7.08 -8.34 0.21
N THR A 116 7.52 -7.79 -0.93
CA THR A 116 8.85 -8.00 -1.48
C THR A 116 9.49 -6.64 -1.70
N ALA A 117 10.66 -6.42 -1.10
CA ALA A 117 11.39 -5.16 -1.28
C ALA A 117 11.90 -5.05 -2.73
N ALA A 118 11.87 -3.83 -3.22
CA ALA A 118 12.37 -3.53 -4.57
C ALA A 118 13.89 -3.61 -4.63
#